data_c3ba82b56906bfd0acd9475dbf5f4bc5
#
_entry.id   c3ba82b56906bfd0acd9475dbf5f4bc5
#
_cell.length_a   1.000
_cell.length_b   1.000
_cell.length_c   1.000
_cell.angle_alpha   90.00
_cell.angle_beta   90.00
_cell.angle_gamma   90.00
#
_symmetry.space_group_name_H-M   'P 1'
#
loop_
_entity.id
_entity.type
_entity.pdbx_description
1 polymer ?
#
loop_
_entity_poly.entity_id
_entity_poly.type
_entity_poly.pdbx_seq_one_letter_code
_entity_poly.pdbx_strand_id
1 'polypeptide(L)'
;MTFYPPDFTRPLLATGPDARFVPAPADGVLPDGFFSSTNLPTYARVGGKWRMPREPRMDSVIVLDDHDVLWTREMRRVKRGDRVAVGLAEDGREGILVHATAFTGEPAADPEFKFMASEVSREKPIDYSLLADLLLEERDRGGYPVWVCGPALGHSRARNDMVWFIQNGFVGAMLAGNAVAVHDIEASIFGTTLGMTGQGEATSGGHGAHMRAINKVRSSGSIASAVADGTITDGIMHALVTAKIPFVLTGSIRDDGPLPDVITDALVAQDAMRAHAIKATMAILIATALHAIATGNMLPAFVTEEDGSIRELATICVDSAEFVVSKLKDRGTHQAFGVVTNAQDFMHILRLYVERELDQRGTPATT
;
A
#
# COMPACT_ATOMS: atom_id res chain seq x y z
N MET A 1 1.70 -4.65 17.06
CA MET A 1 0.79 -4.86 18.24
C MET A 1 0.30 -6.29 18.27
N THR A 2 -0.04 -6.78 19.47
CA THR A 2 -0.57 -8.14 19.69
C THR A 2 -1.99 -8.23 19.16
N PHE A 3 -2.30 -9.30 18.42
CA PHE A 3 -3.67 -9.62 18.02
C PHE A 3 -4.45 -10.24 19.15
N TYR A 4 -5.61 -9.69 19.45
CA TYR A 4 -6.56 -10.20 20.42
C TYR A 4 -7.73 -10.81 19.67
N PRO A 5 -7.89 -12.14 19.63
CA PRO A 5 -8.99 -12.78 18.92
C PRO A 5 -10.34 -12.41 19.52
N PRO A 6 -11.43 -12.42 18.74
CA PRO A 6 -12.77 -12.24 19.30
C PRO A 6 -13.10 -13.35 20.29
N ASP A 7 -13.77 -12.99 21.37
CA ASP A 7 -14.33 -13.97 22.29
C ASP A 7 -15.65 -14.55 21.74
N PHE A 8 -15.54 -15.61 20.96
CA PHE A 8 -16.68 -16.31 20.37
C PHE A 8 -17.55 -17.07 21.39
N THR A 9 -17.18 -17.10 22.68
CA THR A 9 -18.00 -17.69 23.75
C THR A 9 -19.06 -16.74 24.29
N ARG A 10 -18.98 -15.46 23.98
CA ARG A 10 -20.02 -14.48 24.31
C ARG A 10 -21.36 -14.92 23.77
N PRO A 11 -22.46 -14.80 24.55
CA PRO A 11 -23.77 -15.33 24.18
C PRO A 11 -24.23 -14.94 22.75
N LEU A 12 -24.04 -13.67 22.39
CA LEU A 12 -24.41 -13.16 21.07
C LEU A 12 -23.65 -13.86 19.93
N LEU A 13 -22.37 -14.17 20.12
CA LEU A 13 -21.54 -14.81 19.10
C LEU A 13 -21.62 -16.35 19.14
N ALA A 14 -21.77 -16.91 20.34
CA ALA A 14 -21.88 -18.36 20.51
C ALA A 14 -23.17 -18.92 19.89
N THR A 15 -24.29 -18.23 20.08
CA THR A 15 -25.63 -18.68 19.66
C THR A 15 -26.19 -17.86 18.49
N GLY A 16 -25.42 -16.91 17.93
CA GLY A 16 -25.84 -16.06 16.83
C GLY A 16 -26.22 -16.85 15.59
N PRO A 17 -26.98 -16.24 14.66
CA PRO A 17 -27.34 -16.87 13.40
C PRO A 17 -26.12 -17.03 12.48
N ASP A 18 -26.22 -17.91 11.50
CA ASP A 18 -25.31 -17.89 10.35
C ASP A 18 -25.58 -16.65 9.49
N ALA A 19 -24.54 -16.13 8.86
CA ALA A 19 -24.66 -15.03 7.92
C ALA A 19 -25.58 -15.42 6.75
N ARG A 20 -26.46 -14.52 6.35
CA ARG A 20 -27.35 -14.72 5.22
C ARG A 20 -26.62 -14.40 3.94
N PHE A 21 -26.72 -15.29 2.95
CA PHE A 21 -26.18 -15.11 1.62
C PHE A 21 -27.29 -15.06 0.59
N VAL A 22 -27.25 -14.10 -0.33
CA VAL A 22 -28.24 -13.87 -1.38
C VAL A 22 -27.55 -13.90 -2.73
N PRO A 23 -28.12 -14.61 -3.74
CA PRO A 23 -27.54 -14.62 -5.07
C PRO A 23 -27.49 -13.22 -5.69
N ALA A 24 -26.37 -12.88 -6.31
CA ALA A 24 -26.22 -11.66 -7.09
C ALA A 24 -27.20 -11.70 -8.30
N PRO A 25 -27.97 -10.63 -8.55
CA PRO A 25 -29.01 -10.62 -9.59
C PRO A 25 -28.44 -10.58 -11.01
N ALA A 26 -27.27 -10.01 -11.20
CA ALA A 26 -26.56 -9.92 -12.48
C ALA A 26 -25.06 -9.74 -12.25
N ASP A 27 -24.25 -9.83 -13.31
CA ASP A 27 -22.83 -9.56 -13.27
C ASP A 27 -22.57 -8.11 -12.81
N GLY A 28 -21.72 -7.94 -11.78
CA GLY A 28 -21.39 -6.65 -11.20
C GLY A 28 -22.54 -5.95 -10.44
N VAL A 29 -23.66 -6.63 -10.18
CA VAL A 29 -24.81 -6.10 -9.44
C VAL A 29 -24.96 -6.86 -8.13
N LEU A 30 -25.01 -6.13 -7.02
CA LEU A 30 -25.14 -6.72 -5.70
C LEU A 30 -26.61 -6.81 -5.26
N PRO A 31 -26.98 -7.80 -4.43
CA PRO A 31 -28.31 -7.84 -3.84
C PRO A 31 -28.53 -6.71 -2.87
N ASP A 32 -29.76 -6.25 -2.70
CA ASP A 32 -30.10 -5.24 -1.70
C ASP A 32 -29.71 -5.68 -0.29
N GLY A 33 -29.16 -4.75 0.49
CA GLY A 33 -28.69 -5.00 1.85
C GLY A 33 -27.39 -5.79 1.92
N PHE A 34 -26.59 -5.83 0.84
CA PHE A 34 -25.26 -6.45 0.88
C PHE A 34 -24.37 -5.85 1.97
N PHE A 35 -23.50 -6.66 2.52
CA PHE A 35 -22.48 -6.21 3.46
C PHE A 35 -21.27 -5.66 2.72
N SER A 36 -20.88 -4.42 3.01
CA SER A 36 -19.65 -3.82 2.49
C SER A 36 -18.47 -4.17 3.40
N SER A 37 -17.45 -4.79 2.84
CA SER A 37 -16.28 -5.21 3.61
C SER A 37 -15.43 -4.03 4.06
N THR A 38 -14.76 -4.21 5.20
CA THR A 38 -13.75 -3.31 5.75
C THR A 38 -12.36 -3.94 5.62
N ASN A 39 -11.32 -3.20 5.94
CA ASN A 39 -9.96 -3.75 6.04
C ASN A 39 -9.67 -4.39 7.41
N LEU A 40 -10.57 -4.25 8.38
CA LEU A 40 -10.46 -4.85 9.71
C LEU A 40 -10.68 -6.37 9.66
N PRO A 41 -10.17 -7.14 10.65
CA PRO A 41 -10.51 -8.55 10.79
C PRO A 41 -12.03 -8.72 10.85
N THR A 42 -12.61 -9.26 9.80
CA THR A 42 -14.06 -9.45 9.66
C THR A 42 -14.36 -10.93 9.59
N TYR A 43 -15.39 -11.37 10.30
CA TYR A 43 -15.80 -12.76 10.35
C TYR A 43 -17.23 -12.89 9.87
N ALA A 44 -17.52 -13.94 9.11
CA ALA A 44 -18.88 -14.37 8.82
C ALA A 44 -19.09 -15.78 9.40
N ARG A 45 -20.26 -16.00 9.99
CA ARG A 45 -20.65 -17.30 10.54
C ARG A 45 -21.28 -18.16 9.46
N VAL A 46 -20.70 -19.34 9.23
CA VAL A 46 -21.16 -20.30 8.23
C VAL A 46 -21.13 -21.71 8.82
N GLY A 47 -22.25 -22.39 8.83
CA GLY A 47 -22.40 -23.72 9.41
C GLY A 47 -22.05 -23.74 10.90
N GLY A 48 -22.43 -22.71 11.63
CA GLY A 48 -22.17 -22.56 13.05
C GLY A 48 -20.74 -22.14 13.42
N LYS A 49 -19.87 -21.83 12.45
CA LYS A 49 -18.46 -21.48 12.68
C LYS A 49 -18.15 -20.11 12.15
N TRP A 50 -17.44 -19.30 12.93
CA TRP A 50 -16.90 -18.01 12.52
C TRP A 50 -15.64 -18.21 11.68
N ARG A 51 -15.60 -17.59 10.51
CA ARG A 51 -14.49 -17.69 9.56
C ARG A 51 -14.19 -16.33 8.96
N MET A 52 -12.91 -16.01 8.75
CA MET A 52 -12.50 -14.82 7.99
C MET A 52 -12.53 -15.10 6.49
N PRO A 53 -12.97 -14.14 5.68
CA PRO A 53 -12.82 -14.24 4.23
C PRO A 53 -11.35 -14.18 3.83
N ARG A 54 -11.02 -14.85 2.76
CA ARG A 54 -9.71 -14.72 2.09
C ARG A 54 -9.61 -13.39 1.38
N GLU A 55 -8.38 -12.91 1.22
CA GLU A 55 -8.03 -11.66 0.52
C GLU A 55 -8.81 -10.44 1.05
N PRO A 56 -8.77 -10.15 2.35
CA PRO A 56 -9.52 -9.04 2.93
C PRO A 56 -9.07 -7.70 2.33
N ARG A 57 -10.04 -6.82 2.13
CA ARG A 57 -9.87 -5.42 1.70
C ARG A 57 -11.17 -4.67 1.97
N MET A 58 -11.12 -3.35 1.98
CA MET A 58 -12.34 -2.54 2.03
C MET A 58 -12.97 -2.34 0.63
N ASP A 59 -14.16 -1.76 0.61
CA ASP A 59 -14.95 -1.43 -0.59
C ASP A 59 -15.22 -2.66 -1.49
N SER A 60 -15.52 -3.78 -0.88
CA SER A 60 -15.79 -5.05 -1.54
C SER A 60 -16.93 -5.79 -0.83
N VAL A 61 -17.24 -7.00 -1.24
CA VAL A 61 -18.29 -7.83 -0.61
C VAL A 61 -17.74 -9.20 -0.21
N ILE A 62 -18.38 -9.84 0.75
CA ILE A 62 -18.06 -11.22 1.13
C ILE A 62 -18.90 -12.16 0.29
N VAL A 63 -18.25 -13.08 -0.42
CA VAL A 63 -18.87 -14.11 -1.24
C VAL A 63 -18.56 -15.48 -0.69
N LEU A 64 -19.56 -16.35 -0.61
CA LEU A 64 -19.42 -17.76 -0.24
C LEU A 64 -19.39 -18.60 -1.51
N ASP A 65 -18.29 -19.29 -1.78
CA ASP A 65 -18.17 -20.16 -2.95
C ASP A 65 -18.85 -21.55 -2.76
N ASP A 66 -18.79 -22.40 -3.77
CA ASP A 66 -19.40 -23.74 -3.75
C ASP A 66 -18.64 -24.74 -2.86
N HIS A 67 -17.47 -24.37 -2.37
CA HIS A 67 -16.67 -25.16 -1.43
C HIS A 67 -16.77 -24.63 0.01
N ASP A 68 -17.75 -23.78 0.31
CA ASP A 68 -17.96 -23.11 1.57
C ASP A 68 -16.75 -22.27 2.03
N VAL A 69 -15.98 -21.72 1.09
CA VAL A 69 -14.91 -20.78 1.36
C VAL A 69 -15.42 -19.35 1.20
N LEU A 70 -15.11 -18.50 2.16
CA LEU A 70 -15.41 -17.08 2.11
C LEU A 70 -14.30 -16.33 1.38
N TRP A 71 -14.70 -15.46 0.47
CA TRP A 71 -13.82 -14.58 -0.30
C TRP A 71 -14.27 -13.13 -0.19
N THR A 72 -13.31 -12.21 -0.13
CA THR A 72 -13.60 -10.80 -0.40
C THR A 72 -13.48 -10.56 -1.91
N ARG A 73 -14.52 -9.98 -2.51
CA ARG A 73 -14.58 -9.78 -3.96
C ARG A 73 -15.07 -8.39 -4.31
N GLU A 74 -14.40 -7.72 -5.23
CA GLU A 74 -14.83 -6.43 -5.76
C GLU A 74 -16.15 -6.57 -6.54
N MET A 75 -17.02 -5.56 -6.44
CA MET A 75 -18.33 -5.57 -7.13
C MET A 75 -18.21 -5.96 -8.61
N ARG A 76 -17.25 -5.40 -9.34
CA ARG A 76 -17.04 -5.67 -10.77
C ARG A 76 -16.74 -7.14 -11.11
N ARG A 77 -16.29 -7.91 -10.13
CA ARG A 77 -15.92 -9.33 -10.27
C ARG A 77 -17.02 -10.29 -9.83
N VAL A 78 -18.07 -9.76 -9.21
CA VAL A 78 -19.23 -10.56 -8.79
C VAL A 78 -19.98 -11.00 -10.04
N LYS A 79 -20.32 -12.29 -10.10
CA LYS A 79 -21.09 -12.89 -11.19
C LYS A 79 -22.51 -13.15 -10.75
N ARG A 80 -23.43 -13.15 -11.73
CA ARG A 80 -24.82 -13.55 -11.48
C ARG A 80 -24.86 -14.89 -10.78
N GLY A 81 -25.57 -14.96 -9.66
CA GLY A 81 -25.72 -16.17 -8.87
C GLY A 81 -24.68 -16.34 -7.77
N ASP A 82 -23.57 -15.53 -7.74
CA ASP A 82 -22.64 -15.54 -6.62
C ASP A 82 -23.37 -15.26 -5.31
N ARG A 83 -23.11 -16.07 -4.29
CA ARG A 83 -23.73 -15.95 -2.96
C ARG A 83 -23.06 -14.83 -2.17
N VAL A 84 -23.69 -13.65 -2.14
CA VAL A 84 -23.19 -12.44 -1.50
C VAL A 84 -23.76 -12.31 -0.08
N ALA A 85 -22.91 -12.03 0.90
CA ALA A 85 -23.34 -11.78 2.28
C ALA A 85 -24.20 -10.51 2.37
N VAL A 86 -25.31 -10.61 3.09
CA VAL A 86 -26.24 -9.49 3.33
C VAL A 86 -26.46 -9.32 4.83
N GLY A 87 -26.61 -8.06 5.25
CA GLY A 87 -26.75 -7.63 6.63
C GLY A 87 -26.01 -6.32 6.84
N LEU A 88 -26.49 -5.48 7.76
CA LEU A 88 -25.89 -4.18 8.07
C LEU A 88 -25.26 -4.13 9.46
N ALA A 89 -25.51 -5.16 10.28
CA ALA A 89 -24.95 -5.24 11.62
C ALA A 89 -23.52 -5.79 11.59
N GLU A 90 -22.65 -5.16 12.34
CA GLU A 90 -21.22 -5.49 12.43
C GLU A 90 -20.84 -6.19 13.74
N ASP A 91 -21.82 -6.43 14.63
CA ASP A 91 -21.61 -6.95 15.99
C ASP A 91 -21.88 -8.45 16.14
N GLY A 92 -22.16 -9.14 15.05
CA GLY A 92 -22.46 -10.59 15.03
C GLY A 92 -23.93 -10.96 15.07
N ARG A 93 -24.85 -10.03 15.36
CA ARG A 93 -26.30 -10.32 15.45
C ARG A 93 -26.92 -10.83 14.14
N GLU A 94 -26.31 -10.51 13.01
CA GLU A 94 -26.70 -10.96 11.67
C GLU A 94 -25.69 -11.95 11.07
N GLY A 95 -24.83 -12.54 11.91
CA GLY A 95 -23.82 -13.51 11.48
C GLY A 95 -22.57 -12.88 10.84
N ILE A 96 -22.40 -11.57 10.93
CA ILE A 96 -21.21 -10.84 10.48
C ILE A 96 -20.65 -10.04 11.65
N LEU A 97 -19.36 -10.20 11.94
CA LEU A 97 -18.65 -9.52 13.00
C LEU A 97 -17.45 -8.76 12.41
N VAL A 98 -17.40 -7.46 12.60
CA VAL A 98 -16.20 -6.64 12.37
C VAL A 98 -15.47 -6.46 13.69
N HIS A 99 -14.25 -6.98 13.79
CA HIS A 99 -13.48 -6.97 15.01
C HIS A 99 -12.62 -5.70 15.13
N ALA A 100 -13.26 -4.60 15.52
CA ALA A 100 -12.63 -3.28 15.59
C ALA A 100 -11.55 -3.15 16.68
N THR A 101 -11.55 -4.02 17.70
CA THR A 101 -10.61 -3.98 18.83
C THR A 101 -9.49 -5.03 18.71
N ALA A 102 -9.32 -5.60 17.52
CA ALA A 102 -8.37 -6.68 17.25
C ALA A 102 -6.94 -6.43 17.73
N PHE A 103 -6.50 -5.17 17.76
CA PHE A 103 -5.13 -4.78 18.14
C PHE A 103 -5.05 -3.84 19.34
N THR A 104 -6.17 -3.40 19.89
CA THR A 104 -6.21 -2.48 21.04
C THR A 104 -6.46 -3.18 22.36
N GLY A 105 -7.03 -4.39 22.34
CA GLY A 105 -7.34 -5.17 23.54
C GLY A 105 -8.47 -4.61 24.41
N GLU A 106 -8.96 -3.40 24.13
CA GLU A 106 -10.05 -2.76 24.87
C GLU A 106 -11.21 -2.40 23.94
N PRO A 107 -12.46 -2.41 24.45
CA PRO A 107 -13.57 -1.82 23.71
C PRO A 107 -13.23 -0.38 23.38
N ALA A 108 -13.42 0.04 22.14
CA ALA A 108 -13.22 1.43 21.75
C ALA A 108 -13.95 2.33 22.75
N ALA A 109 -13.20 3.13 23.50
CA ALA A 109 -13.80 4.16 24.35
C ALA A 109 -14.67 5.06 23.48
N ASP A 110 -15.80 5.49 24.05
CA ASP A 110 -16.87 6.28 23.45
C ASP A 110 -16.38 7.24 22.35
N PRO A 111 -17.02 7.32 21.18
CA PRO A 111 -16.64 8.20 20.07
C PRO A 111 -16.41 9.67 20.45
N GLU A 112 -17.01 10.13 21.53
CA GLU A 112 -16.81 11.50 22.04
C GLU A 112 -15.38 11.81 22.50
N PHE A 113 -14.58 10.82 22.90
CA PHE A 113 -13.19 11.05 23.33
C PHE A 113 -12.17 11.12 22.18
N LYS A 114 -12.52 10.66 20.97
CA LYS A 114 -11.66 10.76 19.79
C LYS A 114 -11.49 12.20 19.31
N PHE A 115 -12.42 13.09 19.61
CA PHE A 115 -12.35 14.50 19.21
C PHE A 115 -11.19 15.25 19.88
N MET A 116 -10.85 14.90 21.10
CA MET A 116 -9.72 15.52 21.83
C MET A 116 -8.34 14.96 21.45
N ALA A 117 -8.27 13.79 20.83
CA ALA A 117 -7.00 13.23 20.37
C ALA A 117 -6.48 13.90 19.08
N SER A 118 -7.36 14.59 18.32
CA SER A 118 -7.01 15.34 17.11
C SER A 118 -6.63 16.80 17.39
N GLU A 119 -6.93 17.34 18.57
CA GLU A 119 -6.68 18.75 18.91
C GLU A 119 -5.35 19.00 19.63
N VAL A 120 -4.50 18.00 19.84
CA VAL A 120 -3.19 18.24 20.40
C VAL A 120 -2.28 18.76 19.30
N SER A 121 -2.23 20.07 19.14
CA SER A 121 -1.33 20.85 18.28
C SER A 121 0.16 20.73 18.69
N ARG A 122 0.63 19.55 19.04
CA ARG A 122 2.04 19.23 19.16
C ARG A 122 2.36 18.23 18.09
N GLU A 123 3.20 18.65 17.14
CA GLU A 123 3.90 17.73 16.26
C GLU A 123 4.50 16.63 17.14
N LYS A 124 4.00 15.40 17.01
CA LYS A 124 4.70 14.28 17.62
C LYS A 124 6.01 14.15 16.86
N PRO A 125 7.16 14.19 17.52
CA PRO A 125 8.41 13.98 16.84
C PRO A 125 8.38 12.63 16.12
N ILE A 126 8.88 12.62 14.89
CA ILE A 126 8.98 11.39 14.10
C ILE A 126 9.99 10.49 14.80
N ASP A 127 9.57 9.32 15.22
CA ASP A 127 10.46 8.32 15.79
C ASP A 127 11.12 7.50 14.66
N TYR A 128 12.18 8.05 14.10
CA TYR A 128 12.94 7.39 13.03
C TYR A 128 13.63 6.10 13.51
N SER A 129 13.95 5.98 14.81
CA SER A 129 14.53 4.75 15.35
C SER A 129 13.51 3.61 15.28
N LEU A 130 12.28 3.87 15.73
CA LEU A 130 11.16 2.89 15.62
C LEU A 130 10.90 2.51 14.16
N LEU A 131 10.90 3.47 13.24
CA LEU A 131 10.67 3.19 11.81
C LEU A 131 11.82 2.36 11.20
N ALA A 132 13.05 2.63 11.60
CA ALA A 132 14.22 1.85 11.20
C ALA A 132 14.13 0.41 11.71
N ASP A 133 13.80 0.23 13.00
CA ASP A 133 13.62 -1.10 13.59
C ASP A 133 12.53 -1.90 12.88
N LEU A 134 11.38 -1.29 12.58
CA LEU A 134 10.29 -1.94 11.83
C LEU A 134 10.76 -2.40 10.44
N LEU A 135 11.53 -1.58 9.72
CA LEU A 135 12.06 -1.95 8.40
C LEU A 135 13.08 -3.10 8.49
N LEU A 136 13.95 -3.06 9.50
CA LEU A 136 14.95 -4.10 9.73
C LEU A 136 14.30 -5.42 10.12
N GLU A 137 13.33 -5.39 11.05
CA GLU A 137 12.58 -6.59 11.43
C GLU A 137 11.84 -7.19 10.22
N GLU A 138 11.26 -6.33 9.38
CA GLU A 138 10.53 -6.77 8.20
C GLU A 138 11.46 -7.44 7.18
N ARG A 139 12.63 -6.85 6.94
CA ARG A 139 13.66 -7.44 6.08
C ARG A 139 14.18 -8.78 6.65
N ASP A 140 14.51 -8.81 7.94
CA ASP A 140 15.14 -9.97 8.58
C ASP A 140 14.19 -11.17 8.64
N ARG A 141 12.86 -10.95 8.66
CA ARG A 141 11.87 -12.03 8.55
C ARG A 141 11.53 -12.44 7.11
N GLY A 142 12.17 -11.83 6.11
CA GLY A 142 11.87 -12.09 4.69
C GLY A 142 10.54 -11.53 4.23
N GLY A 143 10.07 -10.46 4.84
CA GLY A 143 8.81 -9.79 4.52
C GLY A 143 8.77 -9.19 3.12
N TYR A 144 7.60 -8.67 2.75
CA TYR A 144 7.33 -8.08 1.44
C TYR A 144 6.87 -6.62 1.58
N PRO A 145 7.79 -5.68 1.86
CA PRO A 145 7.45 -4.26 1.97
C PRO A 145 7.04 -3.69 0.61
N VAL A 146 5.82 -3.14 0.53
CA VAL A 146 5.32 -2.47 -0.67
C VAL A 146 5.49 -0.97 -0.53
N TRP A 147 6.21 -0.36 -1.47
CA TRP A 147 6.44 1.08 -1.52
C TRP A 147 5.55 1.74 -2.57
N VAL A 148 4.71 2.67 -2.16
CA VAL A 148 3.85 3.48 -3.03
C VAL A 148 4.45 4.86 -3.16
N CYS A 149 5.01 5.15 -4.32
CA CYS A 149 5.94 6.25 -4.51
C CYS A 149 5.35 7.38 -5.36
N GLY A 150 5.54 8.60 -4.90
CA GLY A 150 5.22 9.81 -5.66
C GLY A 150 6.43 10.46 -6.34
N PRO A 151 6.20 11.42 -7.26
CA PRO A 151 7.25 12.01 -8.10
C PRO A 151 8.36 12.73 -7.33
N ALA A 152 8.09 13.19 -6.10
CA ALA A 152 9.09 13.84 -5.25
C ALA A 152 10.32 12.96 -4.97
N LEU A 153 10.19 11.64 -5.05
CA LEU A 153 11.32 10.71 -4.89
C LEU A 153 12.32 10.75 -6.05
N GLY A 154 11.89 11.15 -7.25
CA GLY A 154 12.76 11.32 -8.41
C GLY A 154 13.67 12.55 -8.34
N HIS A 155 13.47 13.42 -7.33
CA HIS A 155 14.20 14.67 -7.21
C HIS A 155 15.32 14.58 -6.16
N SER A 156 16.47 15.14 -6.45
CA SER A 156 17.63 15.31 -5.55
C SER A 156 18.04 14.05 -4.75
N ARG A 157 18.33 14.19 -3.46
CA ARG A 157 18.86 13.12 -2.60
C ARG A 157 17.93 11.91 -2.46
N ALA A 158 16.60 12.11 -2.43
CA ALA A 158 15.65 11.03 -2.24
C ALA A 158 15.78 9.93 -3.30
N ARG A 159 16.19 10.27 -4.51
CA ARG A 159 16.48 9.32 -5.59
C ARG A 159 17.57 8.32 -5.17
N ASN A 160 18.68 8.81 -4.65
CA ASN A 160 19.81 7.97 -4.23
C ASN A 160 19.47 7.16 -2.96
N ASP A 161 18.72 7.76 -2.04
CA ASP A 161 18.27 7.06 -0.83
C ASP A 161 17.31 5.91 -1.20
N MET A 162 16.41 6.11 -2.16
CA MET A 162 15.53 5.03 -2.66
C MET A 162 16.34 3.92 -3.35
N VAL A 163 17.34 4.25 -4.16
CA VAL A 163 18.26 3.27 -4.75
C VAL A 163 18.93 2.45 -3.66
N TRP A 164 19.39 3.09 -2.59
CA TRP A 164 19.99 2.41 -1.46
C TRP A 164 19.01 1.42 -0.79
N PHE A 165 17.75 1.82 -0.53
CA PHE A 165 16.74 0.91 0.04
C PHE A 165 16.47 -0.29 -0.86
N ILE A 166 16.44 -0.09 -2.19
CA ILE A 166 16.29 -1.16 -3.17
C ILE A 166 17.46 -2.15 -3.07
N GLN A 167 18.68 -1.63 -3.12
CA GLN A 167 19.91 -2.44 -3.14
C GLN A 167 20.15 -3.22 -1.83
N ASN A 168 19.63 -2.69 -0.72
CA ASN A 168 19.79 -3.30 0.61
C ASN A 168 18.60 -4.18 1.06
N GLY A 169 17.67 -4.51 0.12
CA GLY A 169 16.62 -5.49 0.37
C GLY A 169 15.42 -5.00 1.19
N PHE A 170 15.18 -3.67 1.21
CA PHE A 170 14.05 -3.07 1.92
C PHE A 170 12.81 -2.86 1.03
N VAL A 171 12.84 -3.30 -0.22
CA VAL A 171 11.77 -3.10 -1.19
C VAL A 171 11.33 -4.44 -1.77
N GLY A 172 10.12 -4.86 -1.47
CA GLY A 172 9.51 -6.05 -2.07
C GLY A 172 8.83 -5.76 -3.40
N ALA A 173 8.16 -4.61 -3.51
CA ALA A 173 7.60 -4.09 -4.75
C ALA A 173 7.48 -2.56 -4.70
N MET A 174 7.52 -1.91 -5.87
CA MET A 174 7.24 -0.48 -6.01
C MET A 174 5.96 -0.26 -6.84
N LEU A 175 5.02 0.53 -6.30
CA LEU A 175 3.83 0.98 -7.00
C LEU A 175 3.92 2.49 -7.21
N ALA A 176 3.80 2.94 -8.46
CA ALA A 176 3.99 4.35 -8.78
C ALA A 176 3.18 4.78 -10.01
N GLY A 177 3.14 6.07 -10.27
CA GLY A 177 2.65 6.62 -11.52
C GLY A 177 3.77 6.79 -12.56
N ASN A 178 3.38 7.01 -13.82
CA ASN A 178 4.29 7.33 -14.91
C ASN A 178 5.32 8.42 -14.55
N ALA A 179 4.90 9.47 -13.85
CA ALA A 179 5.77 10.61 -13.53
C ALA A 179 7.00 10.23 -12.67
N VAL A 180 6.87 9.28 -11.74
CA VAL A 180 8.00 8.82 -10.93
C VAL A 180 9.10 8.24 -11.80
N ALA A 181 8.74 7.31 -12.68
CA ALA A 181 9.68 6.68 -13.59
C ALA A 181 10.26 7.66 -14.62
N VAL A 182 9.43 8.55 -15.18
CA VAL A 182 9.88 9.54 -16.15
C VAL A 182 10.92 10.48 -15.55
N HIS A 183 10.69 11.00 -14.33
CA HIS A 183 11.65 11.91 -13.69
C HIS A 183 12.95 11.23 -13.31
N ASP A 184 12.89 10.00 -12.83
CA ASP A 184 14.07 9.18 -12.54
C ASP A 184 14.89 8.90 -13.80
N ILE A 185 14.22 8.50 -14.90
CA ILE A 185 14.86 8.20 -16.18
C ILE A 185 15.42 9.47 -16.84
N GLU A 186 14.71 10.61 -16.75
CA GLU A 186 15.21 11.89 -17.20
C GLU A 186 16.52 12.25 -16.49
N ALA A 187 16.56 12.03 -15.16
CA ALA A 187 17.77 12.27 -14.37
C ALA A 187 18.93 11.36 -14.82
N SER A 188 18.67 10.08 -15.09
CA SER A 188 19.67 9.14 -15.59
C SER A 188 20.24 9.53 -16.95
N ILE A 189 19.37 9.95 -17.89
CA ILE A 189 19.79 10.19 -19.29
C ILE A 189 20.36 11.60 -19.48
N PHE A 190 19.81 12.61 -18.81
CA PHE A 190 20.11 14.02 -19.07
C PHE A 190 20.69 14.76 -17.83
N GLY A 191 20.72 14.14 -16.66
CA GLY A 191 21.15 14.79 -15.43
C GLY A 191 20.19 15.88 -14.93
N THR A 192 18.96 15.91 -15.45
CA THR A 192 17.93 16.90 -15.10
C THR A 192 16.65 16.24 -14.64
N THR A 193 15.86 16.95 -13.85
CA THR A 193 14.48 16.56 -13.48
C THR A 193 13.57 17.72 -13.80
N LEU A 194 12.52 17.49 -14.59
CA LEU A 194 11.65 18.58 -15.11
C LEU A 194 12.47 19.68 -15.83
N GLY A 195 13.55 19.31 -16.48
CA GLY A 195 14.45 20.25 -17.17
C GLY A 195 15.31 21.11 -16.24
N MET A 196 15.38 20.78 -14.95
CA MET A 196 16.19 21.51 -13.96
C MET A 196 17.38 20.67 -13.49
N THR A 197 18.53 21.29 -13.30
CA THR A 197 19.71 20.66 -12.69
C THR A 197 19.49 20.39 -11.19
N GLY A 198 20.37 19.58 -10.58
CA GLY A 198 20.37 19.37 -9.15
C GLY A 198 20.58 20.62 -8.28
N GLN A 199 21.08 21.72 -8.89
CA GLN A 199 21.21 23.04 -8.24
C GLN A 199 19.95 23.91 -8.41
N GLY A 200 18.92 23.42 -9.11
CA GLY A 200 17.70 24.17 -9.35
C GLY A 200 17.77 25.16 -10.52
N GLU A 201 18.76 25.01 -11.40
CA GLU A 201 18.92 25.85 -12.59
C GLU A 201 18.17 25.24 -13.80
N ALA A 202 17.39 26.07 -14.51
CA ALA A 202 16.71 25.64 -15.72
C ALA A 202 17.70 25.44 -16.86
N THR A 203 17.61 24.30 -17.55
CA THR A 203 18.44 24.03 -18.75
C THR A 203 17.74 24.51 -20.03
N SER A 204 18.53 24.90 -21.02
CA SER A 204 17.98 25.28 -22.33
C SER A 204 17.22 24.11 -22.93
N GLY A 205 15.96 24.34 -23.32
CA GLY A 205 15.07 23.29 -23.86
C GLY A 205 14.66 22.21 -22.81
N GLY A 206 14.87 22.47 -21.54
CA GLY A 206 14.58 21.54 -20.43
C GLY A 206 13.12 21.12 -20.35
N HIS A 207 12.17 22.00 -20.76
CA HIS A 207 10.74 21.68 -20.81
C HIS A 207 10.40 20.43 -21.63
N GLY A 208 11.23 20.03 -22.58
CA GLY A 208 11.06 18.83 -23.38
C GLY A 208 11.89 17.62 -22.90
N ALA A 209 12.66 17.75 -21.82
CA ALA A 209 13.58 16.69 -21.38
C ALA A 209 12.84 15.38 -21.03
N HIS A 210 11.73 15.49 -20.31
CA HIS A 210 10.89 14.35 -19.96
C HIS A 210 10.34 13.61 -21.20
N MET A 211 9.88 14.35 -22.22
CA MET A 211 9.40 13.74 -23.48
C MET A 211 10.54 13.03 -24.23
N ARG A 212 11.74 13.62 -24.23
CA ARG A 212 12.91 12.97 -24.84
C ARG A 212 13.32 11.71 -24.08
N ALA A 213 13.22 11.71 -22.74
CA ALA A 213 13.45 10.51 -21.94
C ALA A 213 12.45 9.41 -22.30
N ILE A 214 11.15 9.73 -22.32
CA ILE A 214 10.11 8.79 -22.75
C ILE A 214 10.40 8.24 -24.16
N ASN A 215 10.74 9.11 -25.09
CA ASN A 215 11.01 8.70 -26.48
C ASN A 215 12.20 7.74 -26.59
N LYS A 216 13.26 7.95 -25.79
CA LYS A 216 14.40 7.02 -25.74
C LYS A 216 13.97 5.64 -25.23
N VAL A 217 13.22 5.57 -24.15
CA VAL A 217 12.71 4.28 -23.62
C VAL A 217 11.76 3.60 -24.62
N ARG A 218 10.89 4.37 -25.28
CA ARG A 218 10.03 3.85 -26.35
C ARG A 218 10.83 3.26 -27.52
N SER A 219 11.99 3.85 -27.85
CA SER A 219 12.89 3.31 -28.87
C SER A 219 13.54 1.99 -28.45
N SER A 220 13.81 1.81 -27.17
CA SER A 220 14.30 0.54 -26.59
C SER A 220 13.18 -0.49 -26.38
N GLY A 221 11.91 -0.07 -26.39
CA GLY A 221 10.72 -0.92 -26.28
C GLY A 221 10.20 -1.11 -24.85
N SER A 222 11.05 -1.05 -23.83
CA SER A 222 10.69 -1.14 -22.40
C SER A 222 11.77 -0.53 -21.52
N ILE A 223 11.44 -0.26 -20.26
CA ILE A 223 12.42 0.16 -19.25
C ILE A 223 13.51 -0.91 -19.06
N ALA A 224 13.13 -2.18 -19.00
CA ALA A 224 14.10 -3.28 -18.88
C ALA A 224 15.05 -3.35 -20.08
N SER A 225 14.55 -3.17 -21.29
CA SER A 225 15.40 -3.11 -22.50
C SER A 225 16.31 -1.89 -22.49
N ALA A 226 15.82 -0.73 -22.04
CA ALA A 226 16.61 0.50 -21.94
C ALA A 226 17.72 0.43 -20.89
N VAL A 227 17.55 -0.38 -19.83
CA VAL A 227 18.60 -0.72 -18.89
C VAL A 227 19.60 -1.68 -19.52
N ALA A 228 19.13 -2.70 -20.23
CA ALA A 228 20.00 -3.71 -20.87
C ALA A 228 20.88 -3.14 -21.99
N ASP A 229 20.37 -2.16 -22.76
CA ASP A 229 21.13 -1.50 -23.84
C ASP A 229 21.98 -0.31 -23.36
N GLY A 230 21.95 0.03 -22.07
CA GLY A 230 22.73 1.11 -21.48
C GLY A 230 22.13 2.51 -21.67
N THR A 231 20.91 2.64 -22.13
CA THR A 231 20.21 3.93 -22.22
C THR A 231 19.89 4.48 -20.83
N ILE A 232 19.54 3.60 -19.86
CA ILE A 232 19.35 3.92 -18.44
C ILE A 232 20.49 3.26 -17.67
N THR A 233 21.34 4.06 -17.03
CA THR A 233 22.57 3.56 -16.37
C THR A 233 22.55 3.66 -14.86
N ASP A 234 21.62 4.42 -14.29
CA ASP A 234 21.49 4.61 -12.84
C ASP A 234 20.06 4.95 -12.45
N GLY A 235 19.81 5.08 -11.15
CA GLY A 235 18.55 5.54 -10.59
C GLY A 235 17.61 4.43 -10.13
N ILE A 236 16.40 4.86 -9.75
CA ILE A 236 15.40 4.00 -9.15
C ILE A 236 14.98 2.88 -10.12
N MET A 237 14.66 3.23 -11.38
CA MET A 237 14.21 2.24 -12.36
C MET A 237 15.33 1.28 -12.74
N HIS A 238 16.57 1.76 -12.87
CA HIS A 238 17.75 0.93 -13.07
C HIS A 238 17.93 -0.06 -11.91
N ALA A 239 17.86 0.42 -10.67
CA ALA A 239 18.03 -0.40 -9.48
C ALA A 239 16.95 -1.49 -9.38
N LEU A 240 15.67 -1.15 -9.62
CA LEU A 240 14.56 -2.11 -9.61
C LEU A 240 14.75 -3.23 -10.65
N VAL A 241 15.11 -2.87 -11.87
CA VAL A 241 15.37 -3.84 -12.96
C VAL A 241 16.55 -4.73 -12.61
N THR A 242 17.66 -4.15 -12.17
CA THR A 242 18.90 -4.88 -11.84
C THR A 242 18.69 -5.83 -10.65
N ALA A 243 18.01 -5.38 -9.61
CA ALA A 243 17.66 -6.18 -8.43
C ALA A 243 16.49 -7.14 -8.68
N LYS A 244 15.85 -7.10 -9.87
CA LYS A 244 14.67 -7.90 -10.22
C LYS A 244 13.49 -7.69 -9.27
N ILE A 245 13.36 -6.49 -8.74
CA ILE A 245 12.24 -6.11 -7.87
C ILE A 245 11.06 -5.70 -8.76
N PRO A 246 9.87 -6.28 -8.56
CA PRO A 246 8.70 -5.94 -9.34
C PRO A 246 8.26 -4.49 -9.10
N PHE A 247 7.76 -3.85 -10.15
CA PHE A 247 7.14 -2.55 -10.07
C PHE A 247 5.89 -2.48 -10.93
N VAL A 248 4.93 -1.65 -10.52
CA VAL A 248 3.73 -1.34 -11.29
C VAL A 248 3.68 0.16 -11.52
N LEU A 249 3.67 0.55 -12.80
CA LEU A 249 3.48 1.94 -13.20
C LEU A 249 2.07 2.14 -13.74
N THR A 250 1.32 3.08 -13.15
CA THR A 250 -0.04 3.37 -13.56
C THR A 250 -0.13 4.68 -14.32
N GLY A 251 -0.93 4.71 -15.37
CA GLY A 251 -1.22 5.90 -16.14
C GLY A 251 -2.22 6.83 -15.43
N SER A 252 -2.27 8.06 -15.90
CA SER A 252 -3.25 9.05 -15.48
C SER A 252 -3.76 9.86 -16.68
N ILE A 253 -4.87 10.60 -16.50
CA ILE A 253 -5.42 11.49 -17.52
C ILE A 253 -4.48 12.65 -17.87
N ARG A 254 -3.37 12.82 -17.15
CA ARG A 254 -2.32 13.83 -17.42
C ARG A 254 -1.24 13.34 -18.39
N ASP A 255 -1.21 12.03 -18.69
CA ASP A 255 -0.13 11.42 -19.47
C ASP A 255 -0.46 11.45 -20.97
N ASP A 256 0.14 12.34 -21.72
CA ASP A 256 -0.04 12.49 -23.18
C ASP A 256 0.75 11.47 -24.02
N GLY A 257 1.38 10.53 -23.39
CA GLY A 257 2.18 9.50 -24.05
C GLY A 257 3.13 8.86 -23.04
N PRO A 258 2.64 7.98 -22.17
CA PRO A 258 3.42 7.41 -21.07
C PRO A 258 4.52 6.47 -21.57
N LEU A 259 5.40 6.06 -20.67
CA LEU A 259 6.38 5.00 -20.90
C LEU A 259 5.68 3.69 -21.34
N PRO A 260 6.36 2.83 -22.13
CA PRO A 260 5.75 1.59 -22.64
C PRO A 260 5.27 0.64 -21.52
N ASP A 261 5.95 0.66 -20.37
CA ASP A 261 5.64 -0.20 -19.22
C ASP A 261 4.45 0.31 -18.37
N VAL A 262 3.87 1.45 -18.72
CA VAL A 262 2.76 2.05 -17.96
C VAL A 262 1.42 1.42 -18.37
N ILE A 263 0.69 0.95 -17.37
CA ILE A 263 -0.66 0.41 -17.54
C ILE A 263 -1.65 1.59 -17.57
N THR A 264 -2.27 1.82 -18.71
CA THR A 264 -3.18 2.96 -18.94
C THR A 264 -4.65 2.65 -18.64
N ASP A 265 -5.04 1.38 -18.64
CA ASP A 265 -6.36 0.97 -18.17
C ASP A 265 -6.40 0.95 -16.64
N ALA A 266 -7.29 1.74 -16.06
CA ALA A 266 -7.36 1.93 -14.61
C ALA A 266 -7.72 0.65 -13.84
N LEU A 267 -8.55 -0.22 -14.41
CA LEU A 267 -8.95 -1.48 -13.77
C LEU A 267 -7.83 -2.52 -13.85
N VAL A 268 -7.16 -2.60 -14.99
CA VAL A 268 -5.98 -3.46 -15.17
C VAL A 268 -4.86 -3.01 -14.24
N ALA A 269 -4.63 -1.69 -14.11
CA ALA A 269 -3.66 -1.13 -13.19
C ALA A 269 -4.00 -1.47 -11.74
N GLN A 270 -5.27 -1.34 -11.35
CA GLN A 270 -5.73 -1.72 -10.00
C GLN A 270 -5.49 -3.21 -9.71
N ASP A 271 -5.76 -4.08 -10.68
CA ASP A 271 -5.52 -5.53 -10.55
C ASP A 271 -4.03 -5.84 -10.38
N ALA A 272 -3.17 -5.19 -11.17
CA ALA A 272 -1.73 -5.33 -11.05
C ALA A 272 -1.20 -4.86 -9.69
N MET A 273 -1.66 -3.70 -9.20
CA MET A 273 -1.33 -3.21 -7.86
C MET A 273 -1.84 -4.16 -6.76
N ARG A 274 -3.07 -4.66 -6.91
CA ARG A 274 -3.69 -5.59 -5.95
C ARG A 274 -2.88 -6.87 -5.79
N ALA A 275 -2.30 -7.40 -6.86
CA ALA A 275 -1.46 -8.59 -6.82
C ALA A 275 -0.22 -8.45 -5.90
N HIS A 276 0.24 -7.22 -5.67
CA HIS A 276 1.28 -6.90 -4.70
C HIS A 276 0.71 -6.56 -3.32
N ALA A 277 -0.40 -5.82 -3.26
CA ALA A 277 -1.06 -5.45 -2.02
C ALA A 277 -1.48 -6.67 -1.17
N ILE A 278 -1.91 -7.75 -1.80
CA ILE A 278 -2.28 -9.01 -1.10
C ILE A 278 -1.08 -9.63 -0.36
N LYS A 279 0.12 -9.46 -0.91
CA LYS A 279 1.36 -10.02 -0.35
C LYS A 279 2.03 -9.08 0.64
N ALA A 280 1.57 -7.84 0.74
CA ALA A 280 2.23 -6.82 1.54
C ALA A 280 2.27 -7.22 3.01
N THR A 281 3.44 -7.18 3.57
CA THR A 281 3.70 -7.40 4.99
C THR A 281 3.99 -6.10 5.73
N MET A 282 4.33 -5.06 4.96
CA MET A 282 4.47 -3.66 5.36
C MET A 282 4.14 -2.76 4.16
N ALA A 283 3.65 -1.57 4.40
CA ALA A 283 3.38 -0.58 3.34
C ALA A 283 4.01 0.78 3.67
N ILE A 284 4.68 1.38 2.68
CA ILE A 284 5.23 2.73 2.78
C ILE A 284 4.64 3.57 1.66
N LEU A 285 3.83 4.56 2.04
CA LEU A 285 3.07 5.41 1.14
C LEU A 285 3.70 6.81 1.20
N ILE A 286 4.37 7.24 0.13
CA ILE A 286 5.18 8.46 0.19
C ILE A 286 4.95 9.40 -0.99
N ALA A 287 4.63 10.66 -0.68
CA ALA A 287 4.48 11.77 -1.63
C ALA A 287 3.50 11.54 -2.78
N THR A 288 2.43 10.78 -2.55
CA THR A 288 1.38 10.54 -3.54
C THR A 288 0.01 10.32 -2.89
N ALA A 289 -0.91 11.24 -3.06
CA ALA A 289 -2.24 11.14 -2.47
C ALA A 289 -3.10 10.07 -3.16
N LEU A 290 -3.18 10.09 -4.51
CA LEU A 290 -4.09 9.21 -5.26
C LEU A 290 -3.70 7.73 -5.13
N HIS A 291 -2.45 7.40 -5.42
CA HIS A 291 -1.98 6.00 -5.36
C HIS A 291 -1.95 5.49 -3.92
N ALA A 292 -1.62 6.33 -2.94
CA ALA A 292 -1.66 5.98 -1.52
C ALA A 292 -3.08 5.62 -1.06
N ILE A 293 -4.08 6.44 -1.41
CA ILE A 293 -5.49 6.18 -1.08
C ILE A 293 -5.98 4.90 -1.78
N ALA A 294 -5.66 4.73 -3.07
CA ALA A 294 -6.05 3.53 -3.81
C ALA A 294 -5.43 2.26 -3.21
N THR A 295 -4.14 2.31 -2.87
CA THR A 295 -3.45 1.17 -2.25
C THR A 295 -3.99 0.91 -0.84
N GLY A 296 -4.22 1.94 -0.03
CA GLY A 296 -4.81 1.82 1.30
C GLY A 296 -6.17 1.10 1.29
N ASN A 297 -7.01 1.36 0.27
CA ASN A 297 -8.27 0.65 0.09
C ASN A 297 -8.07 -0.84 -0.27
N MET A 298 -6.94 -1.19 -0.87
CA MET A 298 -6.61 -2.57 -1.27
C MET A 298 -5.89 -3.36 -0.19
N LEU A 299 -5.27 -2.70 0.78
CA LEU A 299 -4.54 -3.34 1.87
C LEU A 299 -5.49 -3.83 2.97
N PRO A 300 -5.25 -5.03 3.53
CA PRO A 300 -5.83 -5.40 4.82
C PRO A 300 -5.15 -4.59 5.94
N ALA A 301 -5.80 -4.50 7.09
CA ALA A 301 -5.18 -3.90 8.28
C ALA A 301 -4.25 -4.88 9.03
N PHE A 302 -4.13 -6.11 8.55
CA PHE A 302 -3.39 -7.18 9.20
C PHE A 302 -2.71 -8.12 8.20
N VAL A 303 -1.73 -8.83 8.69
CA VAL A 303 -1.02 -9.90 7.98
C VAL A 303 -1.33 -11.22 8.69
N THR A 304 -1.62 -12.26 7.93
CA THR A 304 -1.66 -13.63 8.45
C THR A 304 -0.34 -14.31 8.08
N GLU A 305 0.43 -14.69 9.09
CA GLU A 305 1.71 -15.36 8.93
C GLU A 305 1.52 -16.84 8.51
N GLU A 306 2.59 -17.51 8.12
CA GLU A 306 2.56 -18.92 7.68
C GLU A 306 2.08 -19.86 8.79
N ASP A 307 2.36 -19.55 10.05
CA ASP A 307 1.92 -20.32 11.22
C ASP A 307 0.45 -20.07 11.59
N GLY A 308 -0.23 -19.19 10.85
CA GLY A 308 -1.62 -18.78 11.10
C GLY A 308 -1.76 -17.68 12.15
N SER A 309 -0.67 -17.20 12.73
CA SER A 309 -0.71 -16.03 13.61
C SER A 309 -1.08 -14.77 12.84
N ILE A 310 -1.69 -13.82 13.54
CA ILE A 310 -2.12 -12.54 12.95
C ILE A 310 -1.34 -11.42 13.61
N ARG A 311 -0.78 -10.54 12.80
CA ARG A 311 -0.20 -9.28 13.24
C ARG A 311 -0.76 -8.11 12.45
N GLU A 312 -0.62 -6.95 12.99
CA GLU A 312 -0.99 -5.71 12.32
C GLU A 312 -0.06 -5.44 11.11
N LEU A 313 -0.63 -4.95 10.01
CA LEU A 313 0.14 -4.48 8.86
C LEU A 313 0.66 -3.08 9.14
N ALA A 314 1.98 -2.95 9.36
CA ALA A 314 2.60 -1.65 9.56
C ALA A 314 2.50 -0.81 8.29
N THR A 315 1.90 0.38 8.40
CA THR A 315 1.76 1.32 7.29
C THR A 315 2.37 2.66 7.66
N ILE A 316 3.35 3.10 6.88
CA ILE A 316 3.99 4.42 7.03
C ILE A 316 3.48 5.32 5.91
N CYS A 317 2.85 6.43 6.28
CA CYS A 317 2.33 7.40 5.32
C CYS A 317 3.06 8.73 5.47
N VAL A 318 3.73 9.17 4.43
CA VAL A 318 4.57 10.36 4.41
C VAL A 318 4.08 11.34 3.34
N ASP A 319 3.66 12.51 3.76
CA ASP A 319 3.31 13.61 2.84
C ASP A 319 3.58 14.96 3.51
N SER A 320 3.80 15.99 2.72
CA SER A 320 3.90 17.37 3.22
C SER A 320 2.54 17.98 3.58
N ALA A 321 1.44 17.36 3.14
CA ALA A 321 0.08 17.80 3.42
C ALA A 321 -0.57 16.92 4.49
N GLU A 322 -0.87 17.50 5.66
CA GLU A 322 -1.55 16.84 6.77
C GLU A 322 -2.89 16.21 6.35
N PHE A 323 -3.60 16.86 5.44
CA PHE A 323 -4.85 16.35 4.88
C PHE A 323 -4.73 14.98 4.21
N VAL A 324 -3.63 14.74 3.49
CA VAL A 324 -3.37 13.43 2.84
C VAL A 324 -3.13 12.36 3.90
N VAL A 325 -2.30 12.68 4.88
CA VAL A 325 -1.98 11.78 6.00
C VAL A 325 -3.24 11.44 6.81
N SER A 326 -4.07 12.43 7.12
CA SER A 326 -5.33 12.25 7.85
C SER A 326 -6.31 11.37 7.08
N LYS A 327 -6.48 11.60 5.76
CA LYS A 327 -7.36 10.75 4.92
C LYS A 327 -6.95 9.28 4.91
N LEU A 328 -5.68 8.99 4.98
CA LEU A 328 -5.20 7.61 5.01
C LEU A 328 -5.44 6.96 6.37
N LYS A 329 -5.33 7.73 7.46
CA LYS A 329 -5.72 7.26 8.80
C LYS A 329 -7.22 6.95 8.89
N ASP A 330 -8.07 7.79 8.30
CA ASP A 330 -9.53 7.62 8.34
C ASP A 330 -10.00 6.43 7.48
N ARG A 331 -9.21 6.01 6.50
CA ARG A 331 -9.59 4.95 5.54
C ARG A 331 -9.05 3.56 5.89
N GLY A 332 -8.49 3.40 7.07
CA GLY A 332 -8.51 2.05 7.57
C GLY A 332 -7.26 1.31 7.85
N THR A 333 -6.14 1.91 8.05
CA THR A 333 -5.09 1.20 8.76
C THR A 333 -5.06 1.73 10.20
N HIS A 334 -5.35 0.89 11.19
CA HIS A 334 -5.25 1.24 12.61
C HIS A 334 -3.85 1.74 12.99
N GLN A 335 -2.83 1.32 12.25
CA GLN A 335 -1.43 1.72 12.40
C GLN A 335 -0.88 2.48 11.19
N ALA A 336 -1.57 3.51 10.72
CA ALA A 336 -0.88 4.45 9.85
C ALA A 336 0.00 5.36 10.73
N PHE A 337 1.31 5.17 10.68
CA PHE A 337 2.26 6.18 11.12
C PHE A 337 2.16 7.34 10.14
N GLY A 338 1.38 8.35 10.51
CA GLY A 338 1.27 9.55 9.71
C GLY A 338 2.46 10.47 9.98
N VAL A 339 3.23 10.76 8.96
CA VAL A 339 4.41 11.61 9.01
C VAL A 339 4.19 12.81 8.10
N VAL A 340 4.00 13.99 8.68
CA VAL A 340 3.88 15.24 7.92
C VAL A 340 5.27 15.84 7.79
N THR A 341 5.92 15.63 6.64
CA THR A 341 7.25 16.15 6.37
C THR A 341 7.56 16.14 4.86
N ASN A 342 8.66 16.75 4.49
CA ASN A 342 9.19 16.64 3.14
C ASN A 342 9.69 15.22 2.87
N ALA A 343 9.24 14.60 1.78
CA ALA A 343 9.60 13.24 1.41
C ALA A 343 11.12 13.02 1.25
N GLN A 344 11.84 14.04 0.77
CA GLN A 344 13.30 13.95 0.57
C GLN A 344 14.04 13.90 1.91
N ASP A 345 13.64 14.73 2.84
CA ASP A 345 14.25 14.74 4.18
C ASP A 345 13.90 13.46 4.94
N PHE A 346 12.65 12.98 4.81
CA PHE A 346 12.24 11.72 5.39
C PHE A 346 13.10 10.55 4.90
N MET A 347 13.28 10.41 3.59
CA MET A 347 14.06 9.32 3.00
C MET A 347 15.52 9.34 3.48
N HIS A 348 16.11 10.52 3.49
CA HIS A 348 17.50 10.68 3.91
C HIS A 348 17.71 10.34 5.39
N ILE A 349 16.87 10.89 6.26
CA ILE A 349 16.96 10.65 7.71
C ILE A 349 16.67 9.19 8.03
N LEU A 350 15.63 8.60 7.43
CA LEU A 350 15.30 7.19 7.63
C LEU A 350 16.48 6.28 7.23
N ARG A 351 17.10 6.54 6.08
CA ARG A 351 18.29 5.81 5.64
C ARG A 351 19.41 5.88 6.67
N LEU A 352 19.74 7.07 7.17
CA LEU A 352 20.80 7.25 8.18
C LEU A 352 20.52 6.44 9.46
N TYR A 353 19.26 6.38 9.89
CA TYR A 353 18.89 5.59 11.05
C TYR A 353 19.00 4.09 10.78
N VAL A 354 18.56 3.62 9.61
CA VAL A 354 18.70 2.21 9.23
C VAL A 354 20.18 1.81 9.09
N GLU A 355 21.01 2.64 8.45
CA GLU A 355 22.47 2.40 8.36
C GLU A 355 23.11 2.29 9.76
N ARG A 356 22.78 3.22 10.66
CA ARG A 356 23.28 3.18 12.04
C ARG A 356 22.89 1.89 12.77
N GLU A 357 21.64 1.46 12.65
CA GLU A 357 21.18 0.20 13.29
C GLU A 357 21.85 -1.03 12.66
N LEU A 358 22.11 -1.03 11.34
CA LEU A 358 22.87 -2.07 10.67
C LEU A 358 24.30 -2.18 11.18
N ASP A 359 24.97 -1.05 11.33
CA ASP A 359 26.34 -0.98 11.86
C ASP A 359 26.41 -1.52 13.30
N GLN A 360 25.41 -1.17 14.14
CA GLN A 360 25.30 -1.68 15.51
C GLN A 360 25.06 -3.19 15.58
N ARG A 361 24.31 -3.76 14.61
CA ARG A 361 24.07 -5.19 14.51
C ARG A 361 25.25 -5.96 13.87
N GLY A 362 26.30 -5.26 13.45
CA GLY A 362 27.47 -5.86 12.77
C GLY A 362 27.19 -6.39 11.36
N THR A 363 26.11 -5.92 10.73
CA THR A 363 25.75 -6.27 9.35
C THR A 363 26.01 -5.04 8.47
N PRO A 364 27.12 -4.96 7.71
CA PRO A 364 27.40 -3.81 6.87
C PRO A 364 26.37 -3.65 5.77
N ALA A 365 25.99 -2.40 5.48
CA ALA A 365 25.19 -2.08 4.31
C ALA A 365 25.97 -2.41 3.03
N THR A 366 25.28 -2.83 1.99
CA THR A 366 25.87 -2.97 0.66
C THR A 366 26.18 -1.58 0.10
N THR A 367 27.46 -1.31 -0.22
CA THR A 367 27.92 0.00 -0.73
C THR A 367 27.51 0.20 -2.19
#